data_c148f85627de6297d0993ab7aae76215
#
_entry.id   c148f85627de6297d0993ab7aae76215
#
_cell.length_a   1.000
_cell.length_b   1.000
_cell.length_c   1.000
_cell.angle_alpha   90.00
_cell.angle_beta   90.00
_cell.angle_gamma   90.00
#
_symmetry.space_group_name_H-M   'P 1'
#
loop_
_entity.id
_entity.type
_entity.pdbx_description
1 polymer ?
#
loop_
_entity_poly.entity_id
_entity_poly.type
_entity_poly.pdbx_seq_one_letter_code
_entity_poly.pdbx_strand_id
1 'polypeptide(L)'
;METSLSRRTLLGMAAAVPLSAALSACGSSSPGQGGGGATYWYLSGQPQEGVRAGAVDAFNKANPETQIKDTTFQNDAYKTKIKTALGAGQAPTIIWGWGGGTLRSYVEADQVEDLTSWFDEHSEVKDRLLPASFGAATVDGRIYAMPCENVQPIVLFYNREVFDRVGVEPPESWDDIMALVPRFNAEGIAPFSLGGQSRWTNMMWLEFLFDRIGGPEVFQAVIEGEKDAWSHPDAITALTRVQDLVKADGFIKGFSSVTADSNADQALLYTGRAAMMLHGAWSYGIQKAEGGDFVSSGKLGFMNFPPVEGGKGDPGNGVGNPAQYLSVSSRASAEEKKIAKDFFATGVLQDDEVKKWIDNGSVPVRLGTEKLLAASDSADFLQLTYGIASNAKTFVQSWDQALSPTAAETLLDNIAKLFQLSISPKQFATNLNAVIGK
;
A
#
# COMPACT_ATOMS: atom_id res chain seq x y z
N MET A 1 -61.63 16.78 -29.68
CA MET A 1 -61.52 18.05 -28.93
C MET A 1 -60.56 17.80 -27.78
N GLU A 2 -59.30 18.11 -28.05
CA GLU A 2 -58.20 18.05 -27.09
C GLU A 2 -58.20 19.33 -26.27
N THR A 3 -58.26 19.21 -24.94
CA THR A 3 -58.08 20.35 -24.05
C THR A 3 -56.74 20.20 -23.34
N SER A 4 -55.76 20.99 -23.78
CA SER A 4 -54.45 21.15 -23.16
C SER A 4 -54.54 21.90 -21.83
N LEU A 5 -54.11 21.29 -20.72
CA LEU A 5 -54.01 21.93 -19.42
C LEU A 5 -52.63 22.66 -19.30
N SER A 6 -52.72 23.98 -19.14
CA SER A 6 -51.61 24.89 -18.98
C SER A 6 -50.90 24.78 -17.63
N ARG A 7 -49.55 24.88 -17.67
CA ARG A 7 -48.62 24.81 -16.49
C ARG A 7 -48.74 25.93 -15.45
N ARG A 8 -49.82 26.74 -15.46
CA ARG A 8 -49.95 27.92 -14.59
C ARG A 8 -51.01 27.79 -13.48
N THR A 9 -51.63 26.61 -13.27
CA THR A 9 -52.75 26.45 -12.30
C THR A 9 -52.36 25.59 -11.10
N LEU A 10 -51.07 25.40 -10.79
CA LEU A 10 -50.61 24.55 -9.66
C LEU A 10 -49.80 25.37 -8.60
N LEU A 11 -50.12 26.67 -8.47
CA LEU A 11 -49.56 27.57 -7.47
C LEU A 11 -50.70 28.26 -6.70
N GLY A 12 -51.33 27.58 -5.81
CA GLY A 12 -52.32 28.21 -4.98
C GLY A 12 -53.14 27.30 -4.07
N MET A 13 -52.49 26.57 -3.14
CA MET A 13 -53.10 26.10 -1.89
C MET A 13 -51.98 25.84 -0.87
N ALA A 14 -51.50 26.86 -0.23
CA ALA A 14 -50.69 26.76 1.01
C ALA A 14 -51.66 26.71 2.17
N ALA A 15 -51.92 25.52 2.68
CA ALA A 15 -52.60 25.33 3.95
C ALA A 15 -51.55 25.27 5.07
N ALA A 16 -51.69 26.17 6.05
CA ALA A 16 -50.87 26.27 7.24
C ALA A 16 -51.02 24.99 8.11
N VAL A 17 -49.89 24.30 8.33
CA VAL A 17 -49.73 23.25 9.36
C VAL A 17 -48.64 23.73 10.31
N PRO A 18 -48.80 23.66 11.65
CA PRO A 18 -47.90 24.24 12.60
C PRO A 18 -46.56 23.55 12.64
N LEU A 19 -45.48 24.35 12.52
CA LEU A 19 -44.05 24.00 12.57
C LEU A 19 -43.62 23.79 14.03
N SER A 20 -43.91 22.61 14.62
CA SER A 20 -43.49 22.33 16.00
C SER A 20 -43.20 20.87 16.33
N ALA A 21 -42.75 20.06 15.34
CA ALA A 21 -42.33 18.69 15.64
C ALA A 21 -41.36 18.09 14.61
N ALA A 22 -40.32 18.83 14.21
CA ALA A 22 -39.29 18.32 13.27
C ALA A 22 -37.86 18.79 13.61
N LEU A 23 -37.52 18.89 14.90
CA LEU A 23 -36.16 19.20 15.36
C LEU A 23 -35.46 18.05 16.10
N SER A 24 -35.97 16.81 15.90
CA SER A 24 -35.38 15.61 16.58
C SER A 24 -34.92 14.52 15.63
N ALA A 25 -34.72 14.77 14.35
CA ALA A 25 -34.32 13.74 13.38
C ALA A 25 -33.09 14.15 12.52
N CYS A 26 -32.12 14.85 13.11
CA CYS A 26 -30.78 14.97 12.56
C CYS A 26 -29.76 14.53 13.62
N GLY A 27 -29.93 13.32 14.13
CA GLY A 27 -28.86 12.58 14.74
C GLY A 27 -27.98 12.01 13.61
N SER A 28 -27.13 12.84 12.99
CA SER A 28 -26.00 12.34 12.26
C SER A 28 -25.09 11.70 13.28
N SER A 29 -25.20 10.38 13.47
CA SER A 29 -24.15 9.61 14.11
C SER A 29 -22.89 9.80 13.26
N SER A 30 -22.03 10.73 13.65
CA SER A 30 -20.66 10.80 13.19
C SER A 30 -20.03 9.43 13.42
N PRO A 31 -19.24 8.88 12.49
CA PRO A 31 -18.44 7.70 12.76
C PRO A 31 -17.49 8.06 13.90
N GLY A 32 -17.80 7.67 15.14
CA GLY A 32 -17.08 8.04 16.36
C GLY A 32 -17.97 8.51 17.50
N GLN A 33 -19.30 8.62 17.32
CA GLN A 33 -20.23 8.93 18.41
C GLN A 33 -21.40 7.96 18.39
N GLY A 34 -21.39 6.99 19.27
CA GLY A 34 -22.56 6.17 19.53
C GLY A 34 -22.27 4.80 20.12
N GLY A 35 -22.44 4.69 21.42
CA GLY A 35 -22.73 3.42 22.09
C GLY A 35 -21.61 2.44 22.23
N GLY A 36 -20.78 2.57 23.26
CA GLY A 36 -20.04 1.47 23.91
C GLY A 36 -19.04 0.67 23.07
N GLY A 37 -18.50 1.19 21.96
CA GLY A 37 -17.57 0.46 21.11
C GLY A 37 -16.58 1.34 20.36
N ALA A 38 -15.49 0.75 19.89
CA ALA A 38 -14.49 1.42 19.05
C ALA A 38 -14.82 1.24 17.54
N THR A 39 -14.27 2.12 16.70
CA THR A 39 -14.38 2.01 15.25
C THR A 39 -13.02 1.76 14.62
N TYR A 40 -12.98 0.94 13.56
CA TYR A 40 -11.76 0.58 12.84
C TYR A 40 -11.96 0.69 11.33
N TRP A 41 -11.12 1.47 10.65
CA TRP A 41 -11.13 1.58 9.20
C TRP A 41 -9.88 0.98 8.59
N TYR A 42 -10.05 0.12 7.57
CA TYR A 42 -8.96 -0.53 6.85
C TYR A 42 -9.30 -0.80 5.38
N LEU A 43 -8.36 -1.41 4.66
CA LEU A 43 -8.52 -1.67 3.22
C LEU A 43 -9.42 -2.87 2.94
N SER A 44 -10.32 -2.72 1.98
CA SER A 44 -11.06 -3.81 1.36
C SER A 44 -10.19 -4.61 0.39
N GLY A 45 -10.64 -5.80 0.04
CA GLY A 45 -10.03 -6.70 -0.94
C GLY A 45 -9.57 -8.02 -0.32
N GLN A 46 -10.05 -9.11 -0.94
CA GLN A 46 -9.68 -10.46 -0.52
C GLN A 46 -8.30 -10.85 -1.06
N PRO A 47 -7.55 -11.72 -0.36
CA PRO A 47 -7.91 -12.41 0.90
C PRO A 47 -7.63 -11.59 2.17
N GLN A 48 -6.92 -10.47 2.10
CA GLN A 48 -6.43 -9.70 3.25
C GLN A 48 -7.54 -9.13 4.12
N GLU A 49 -8.62 -8.63 3.49
CA GLU A 49 -9.82 -8.15 4.21
C GLU A 49 -10.39 -9.24 5.13
N GLY A 50 -10.47 -10.48 4.64
CA GLY A 50 -10.98 -11.61 5.42
C GLY A 50 -10.12 -11.94 6.64
N VAL A 51 -8.80 -11.72 6.58
CA VAL A 51 -7.91 -11.91 7.74
C VAL A 51 -8.15 -10.84 8.79
N ARG A 52 -8.23 -9.57 8.37
CA ARG A 52 -8.51 -8.43 9.25
C ARG A 52 -9.87 -8.54 9.94
N ALA A 53 -10.91 -8.81 9.15
CA ALA A 53 -12.26 -9.03 9.67
C ALA A 53 -12.29 -10.19 10.67
N GLY A 54 -11.59 -11.29 10.37
CA GLY A 54 -11.49 -12.43 11.27
C GLY A 54 -10.82 -12.12 12.61
N ALA A 55 -9.83 -11.22 12.63
CA ALA A 55 -9.20 -10.75 13.87
C ALA A 55 -10.18 -9.90 14.70
N VAL A 56 -10.94 -9.00 14.06
CA VAL A 56 -11.97 -8.19 14.71
C VAL A 56 -13.08 -9.08 15.27
N ASP A 57 -13.59 -10.05 14.49
CA ASP A 57 -14.61 -10.98 14.91
C ASP A 57 -14.16 -11.83 16.12
N ALA A 58 -12.92 -12.30 16.11
CA ALA A 58 -12.37 -13.08 17.23
C ALA A 58 -12.29 -12.23 18.51
N PHE A 59 -11.81 -10.98 18.39
CA PHE A 59 -11.75 -10.04 19.50
C PHE A 59 -13.16 -9.72 20.04
N ASN A 60 -14.11 -9.40 19.16
CA ASN A 60 -15.48 -9.08 19.53
C ASN A 60 -16.18 -10.26 20.22
N LYS A 61 -15.93 -11.48 19.75
CA LYS A 61 -16.46 -12.70 20.40
C LYS A 61 -15.92 -12.90 21.81
N ALA A 62 -14.64 -12.59 22.02
CA ALA A 62 -14.01 -12.69 23.34
C ALA A 62 -14.42 -11.54 24.28
N ASN A 63 -14.87 -10.39 23.73
CA ASN A 63 -15.18 -9.17 24.47
C ASN A 63 -16.58 -8.63 24.10
N PRO A 64 -17.66 -9.32 24.49
CA PRO A 64 -19.03 -8.99 24.07
C PRO A 64 -19.52 -7.61 24.51
N GLU A 65 -18.95 -7.05 25.58
CA GLU A 65 -19.34 -5.73 26.12
C GLU A 65 -18.58 -4.56 25.45
N THR A 66 -17.48 -4.85 24.73
CA THR A 66 -16.58 -3.84 24.15
C THR A 66 -16.27 -4.17 22.69
N GLN A 67 -17.19 -3.83 21.81
CA GLN A 67 -17.17 -4.20 20.40
C GLN A 67 -16.33 -3.22 19.55
N ILE A 68 -15.66 -3.75 18.53
CA ILE A 68 -15.09 -2.97 17.43
C ILE A 68 -16.00 -3.10 16.22
N LYS A 69 -16.42 -1.95 15.67
CA LYS A 69 -17.14 -1.88 14.41
C LYS A 69 -16.16 -1.47 13.31
N ASP A 70 -15.95 -2.35 12.35
CA ASP A 70 -15.07 -2.11 11.23
C ASP A 70 -15.79 -1.55 10.00
N THR A 71 -15.03 -0.89 9.12
CA THR A 71 -15.48 -0.38 7.82
C THR A 71 -14.34 -0.44 6.85
N THR A 72 -14.60 -0.94 5.64
CA THR A 72 -13.57 -1.15 4.61
C THR A 72 -13.72 -0.20 3.44
N PHE A 73 -12.59 0.11 2.79
CA PHE A 73 -12.52 0.98 1.63
C PHE A 73 -11.45 0.47 0.66
N GLN A 74 -11.64 0.68 -0.64
CA GLN A 74 -10.58 0.49 -1.62
C GLN A 74 -9.40 1.44 -1.34
N ASN A 75 -8.19 1.04 -1.69
CA ASN A 75 -6.95 1.71 -1.30
C ASN A 75 -6.92 3.21 -1.63
N ASP A 76 -7.21 3.60 -2.89
CA ASP A 76 -7.13 5.00 -3.29
C ASP A 76 -8.25 5.85 -2.66
N ALA A 77 -9.43 5.25 -2.48
CA ALA A 77 -10.55 5.88 -1.75
C ALA A 77 -10.22 6.04 -0.25
N TYR A 78 -9.57 5.03 0.36
CA TYR A 78 -9.15 5.08 1.77
C TYR A 78 -8.18 6.24 2.02
N LYS A 79 -7.13 6.37 1.19
CA LYS A 79 -6.14 7.45 1.32
C LYS A 79 -6.76 8.84 1.35
N THR A 80 -7.77 9.08 0.52
CA THR A 80 -8.50 10.35 0.49
C THR A 80 -9.42 10.51 1.70
N LYS A 81 -10.16 9.44 2.04
CA LYS A 81 -11.17 9.48 3.09
C LYS A 81 -10.56 9.64 4.47
N ILE A 82 -9.47 8.94 4.77
CA ILE A 82 -8.82 9.04 6.10
C ILE A 82 -8.23 10.44 6.36
N LYS A 83 -7.59 11.05 5.35
CA LYS A 83 -7.10 12.43 5.44
C LYS A 83 -8.23 13.42 5.73
N THR A 84 -9.35 13.28 5.01
CA THR A 84 -10.54 14.13 5.21
C THR A 84 -11.12 13.96 6.61
N ALA A 85 -11.26 12.71 7.07
CA ALA A 85 -11.83 12.39 8.38
C ALA A 85 -10.94 12.90 9.52
N LEU A 86 -9.61 12.75 9.41
CA LEU A 86 -8.65 13.28 10.36
C LEU A 86 -8.71 14.81 10.44
N GLY A 87 -8.71 15.48 9.28
CA GLY A 87 -8.83 16.95 9.21
C GLY A 87 -10.14 17.48 9.79
N ALA A 88 -11.23 16.71 9.69
CA ALA A 88 -12.54 17.06 10.26
C ALA A 88 -12.71 16.63 11.73
N GLY A 89 -11.73 15.96 12.34
CA GLY A 89 -11.85 15.37 13.68
C GLY A 89 -12.87 14.24 13.78
N GLN A 90 -13.12 13.53 12.68
CA GLN A 90 -14.10 12.44 12.53
C GLN A 90 -13.43 11.11 12.10
N ALA A 91 -12.14 10.96 12.40
CA ALA A 91 -11.42 9.72 12.15
C ALA A 91 -11.96 8.57 13.02
N PRO A 92 -11.83 7.30 12.57
CA PRO A 92 -12.15 6.14 13.40
C PRO A 92 -11.23 6.11 14.63
N THR A 93 -11.62 5.33 15.63
CA THR A 93 -10.80 5.09 16.83
C THR A 93 -9.47 4.46 16.47
N ILE A 94 -9.50 3.41 15.63
CA ILE A 94 -8.32 2.70 15.12
C ILE A 94 -8.14 3.07 13.65
N ILE A 95 -6.98 3.66 13.35
CA ILE A 95 -6.60 4.13 12.03
C ILE A 95 -5.57 3.17 11.46
N TRP A 96 -5.91 2.45 10.41
CA TRP A 96 -4.96 1.66 9.64
C TRP A 96 -4.10 2.56 8.74
N GLY A 97 -2.85 2.21 8.53
CA GLY A 97 -1.97 3.00 7.67
C GLY A 97 -0.63 2.33 7.39
N TRP A 98 0.26 3.10 6.78
CA TRP A 98 1.58 2.64 6.33
C TRP A 98 2.74 3.22 7.16
N GLY A 99 2.45 4.08 8.15
CA GLY A 99 3.50 4.72 8.94
C GLY A 99 4.26 5.84 8.20
N GLY A 100 5.52 6.06 8.56
CA GLY A 100 6.44 6.96 7.88
C GLY A 100 6.02 8.43 7.88
N GLY A 101 6.24 9.14 6.77
CA GLY A 101 5.92 10.57 6.64
C GLY A 101 4.43 10.88 6.75
N THR A 102 3.56 9.95 6.32
CA THR A 102 2.11 10.08 6.54
C THR A 102 1.77 10.08 8.03
N LEU A 103 2.33 9.13 8.81
CA LEU A 103 2.15 9.09 10.27
C LEU A 103 2.73 10.34 10.94
N ARG A 104 3.92 10.80 10.53
CA ARG A 104 4.52 12.05 11.02
C ARG A 104 3.56 13.22 10.87
N SER A 105 2.88 13.35 9.72
CA SER A 105 1.91 14.43 9.51
C SER A 105 0.72 14.39 10.47
N TYR A 106 0.30 13.18 10.89
CA TYR A 106 -0.76 13.01 11.88
C TYR A 106 -0.28 13.39 13.29
N VAL A 107 0.98 13.05 13.61
CA VAL A 107 1.63 13.43 14.89
C VAL A 107 1.78 14.94 14.99
N GLU A 108 2.31 15.60 13.96
CA GLU A 108 2.49 17.04 13.91
C GLU A 108 1.16 17.83 14.03
N ALA A 109 0.06 17.21 13.61
CA ALA A 109 -1.29 17.76 13.73
C ALA A 109 -2.04 17.32 15.01
N ASP A 110 -1.39 16.67 15.97
CA ASP A 110 -1.98 16.14 17.21
C ASP A 110 -3.20 15.22 16.96
N GLN A 111 -3.19 14.43 15.88
CA GLN A 111 -4.33 13.60 15.47
C GLN A 111 -4.27 12.16 15.97
N VAL A 112 -3.11 11.70 16.42
CA VAL A 112 -2.89 10.33 16.92
C VAL A 112 -2.23 10.34 18.29
N GLU A 113 -2.49 9.28 19.07
CA GLU A 113 -2.00 9.11 20.44
C GLU A 113 -0.56 8.60 20.46
N ASP A 114 0.24 9.10 21.40
CA ASP A 114 1.55 8.55 21.76
C ASP A 114 1.37 7.22 22.49
N LEU A 115 1.88 6.13 21.91
CA LEU A 115 1.80 4.77 22.45
C LEU A 115 3.07 4.34 23.18
N THR A 116 4.07 5.24 23.34
CA THR A 116 5.38 4.87 23.93
C THR A 116 5.23 4.26 25.32
N SER A 117 4.54 4.95 26.23
CA SER A 117 4.31 4.45 27.58
C SER A 117 3.50 3.16 27.61
N TRP A 118 2.54 3.00 26.68
CA TRP A 118 1.77 1.78 26.58
C TRP A 118 2.64 0.59 26.17
N PHE A 119 3.58 0.76 25.25
CA PHE A 119 4.53 -0.27 24.87
C PHE A 119 5.55 -0.58 25.96
N ASP A 120 5.90 0.41 26.79
CA ASP A 120 6.77 0.18 27.94
C ASP A 120 6.06 -0.65 29.04
N GLU A 121 4.75 -0.44 29.22
CA GLU A 121 3.90 -1.21 30.14
C GLU A 121 3.51 -2.60 29.59
N HIS A 122 3.55 -2.79 28.26
CA HIS A 122 3.18 -4.02 27.54
C HIS A 122 4.36 -4.52 26.70
N SER A 123 5.51 -4.72 27.36
CA SER A 123 6.73 -5.16 26.67
C SER A 123 6.54 -6.50 25.94
N GLU A 124 5.68 -7.39 26.45
CA GLU A 124 5.33 -8.67 25.84
C GLU A 124 4.69 -8.50 24.44
N VAL A 125 3.98 -7.38 24.18
CA VAL A 125 3.46 -7.04 22.85
C VAL A 125 4.58 -6.58 21.94
N LYS A 126 5.47 -5.72 22.44
CA LYS A 126 6.61 -5.19 21.70
C LYS A 126 7.60 -6.28 21.32
N ASP A 127 7.95 -7.14 22.29
CA ASP A 127 9.00 -8.16 22.15
C ASP A 127 8.62 -9.30 21.19
N ARG A 128 7.33 -9.46 20.88
CA ARG A 128 6.89 -10.43 19.85
C ARG A 128 6.98 -9.94 18.42
N LEU A 129 7.26 -8.63 18.19
CA LEU A 129 7.30 -8.00 16.88
C LEU A 129 8.72 -7.87 16.34
N LEU A 130 8.86 -7.85 15.03
CA LEU A 130 10.12 -7.58 14.36
C LEU A 130 10.62 -6.16 14.71
N PRO A 131 11.82 -5.98 15.29
CA PRO A 131 12.32 -4.67 15.69
C PRO A 131 12.35 -3.66 14.54
N ALA A 132 12.68 -4.10 13.33
CA ALA A 132 12.72 -3.26 12.14
C ALA A 132 11.34 -2.65 11.76
N SER A 133 10.24 -3.29 12.17
CA SER A 133 8.89 -2.78 11.88
C SER A 133 8.55 -1.50 12.66
N PHE A 134 9.28 -1.19 13.75
CA PHE A 134 9.03 0.04 14.52
C PHE A 134 9.60 1.30 13.87
N GLY A 135 10.48 1.20 12.87
CA GLY A 135 11.07 2.36 12.23
C GLY A 135 10.02 3.35 11.70
N ALA A 136 9.07 2.87 10.91
CA ALA A 136 8.00 3.70 10.35
C ALA A 136 6.83 3.96 11.32
N ALA A 137 6.81 3.34 12.52
CA ALA A 137 5.87 3.61 13.61
C ALA A 137 6.35 4.73 14.55
N THR A 138 7.61 5.15 14.41
CA THR A 138 8.31 6.04 15.36
C THR A 138 8.50 7.42 14.74
N VAL A 139 8.11 8.45 15.48
CA VAL A 139 8.31 9.86 15.13
C VAL A 139 9.03 10.54 16.28
N ASP A 140 10.18 11.14 16.01
CA ASP A 140 11.02 11.84 17.00
C ASP A 140 11.31 11.02 18.27
N GLY A 141 11.59 9.72 18.09
CA GLY A 141 11.92 8.77 19.14
C GLY A 141 10.75 8.24 19.95
N ARG A 142 9.50 8.57 19.57
CA ARG A 142 8.25 8.12 20.21
C ARG A 142 7.44 7.23 19.29
N ILE A 143 6.77 6.23 19.83
CA ILE A 143 5.97 5.26 19.08
C ILE A 143 4.53 5.76 19.01
N TYR A 144 3.99 5.91 17.78
CA TYR A 144 2.63 6.40 17.53
C TYR A 144 1.75 5.39 16.80
N ALA A 145 2.28 4.22 16.49
CA ALA A 145 1.51 3.16 15.86
C ALA A 145 1.99 1.77 16.29
N MET A 146 1.05 0.82 16.34
CA MET A 146 1.31 -0.60 16.51
C MET A 146 1.66 -1.20 15.15
N PRO A 147 2.87 -1.77 14.93
CA PRO A 147 3.14 -2.57 13.75
C PRO A 147 2.22 -3.80 13.70
N CYS A 148 1.64 -4.06 12.55
CA CYS A 148 0.70 -5.17 12.36
C CYS A 148 0.90 -5.83 10.99
N GLU A 149 0.17 -6.91 10.75
CA GLU A 149 0.12 -7.66 9.50
C GLU A 149 1.49 -8.23 9.07
N ASN A 150 2.05 -7.77 7.94
CA ASN A 150 3.16 -8.44 7.28
C ASN A 150 4.14 -7.47 6.63
N VAL A 151 5.36 -7.95 6.40
CA VAL A 151 6.33 -7.26 5.57
C VAL A 151 5.90 -7.37 4.11
N GLN A 152 5.98 -6.28 3.37
CA GLN A 152 5.52 -6.22 1.98
C GLN A 152 6.61 -5.66 1.05
N PRO A 153 7.67 -6.41 0.76
CA PRO A 153 8.62 -6.03 -0.26
C PRO A 153 7.96 -6.00 -1.64
N ILE A 154 8.47 -5.15 -2.51
CA ILE A 154 8.14 -5.18 -3.93
C ILE A 154 8.93 -6.32 -4.59
N VAL A 155 8.28 -7.09 -5.45
CA VAL A 155 8.79 -8.30 -6.08
C VAL A 155 8.51 -8.24 -7.58
N LEU A 156 9.43 -8.74 -8.39
CA LEU A 156 9.21 -8.98 -9.81
C LEU A 156 8.54 -10.35 -9.97
N PHE A 157 7.28 -10.35 -10.38
CA PHE A 157 6.51 -11.53 -10.75
C PHE A 157 6.58 -11.79 -12.24
N TYR A 158 6.54 -13.05 -12.66
CA TYR A 158 6.50 -13.42 -14.07
C TYR A 158 5.67 -14.70 -14.31
N ASN A 159 5.14 -14.83 -15.51
CA ASN A 159 4.35 -15.99 -15.92
C ASN A 159 5.25 -17.00 -16.66
N ARG A 160 5.60 -18.12 -16.00
CA ARG A 160 6.51 -19.15 -16.54
C ARG A 160 6.00 -19.74 -17.85
N GLU A 161 4.69 -19.98 -17.96
CA GLU A 161 4.08 -20.53 -19.19
C GLU A 161 4.26 -19.58 -20.39
N VAL A 162 4.21 -18.26 -20.13
CA VAL A 162 4.49 -17.24 -21.16
C VAL A 162 5.97 -17.25 -21.55
N PHE A 163 6.87 -17.34 -20.58
CA PHE A 163 8.32 -17.42 -20.83
C PHE A 163 8.68 -18.68 -21.63
N ASP A 164 8.18 -19.85 -21.23
CA ASP A 164 8.37 -21.11 -21.95
C ASP A 164 7.86 -21.04 -23.39
N ARG A 165 6.67 -20.45 -23.59
CA ARG A 165 6.07 -20.30 -24.94
C ARG A 165 6.92 -19.42 -25.86
N VAL A 166 7.52 -18.36 -25.35
CA VAL A 166 8.39 -17.44 -26.11
C VAL A 166 9.82 -17.99 -26.23
N GLY A 167 10.20 -18.97 -25.41
CA GLY A 167 11.53 -19.57 -25.37
C GLY A 167 12.58 -18.59 -24.83
N VAL A 168 12.29 -17.99 -23.70
CA VAL A 168 13.18 -17.03 -23.00
C VAL A 168 13.26 -17.34 -21.52
N GLU A 169 14.38 -16.93 -20.87
CA GLU A 169 14.60 -17.07 -19.44
C GLU A 169 14.21 -15.78 -18.70
N PRO A 170 13.89 -15.84 -17.39
CA PRO A 170 13.70 -14.68 -16.55
C PRO A 170 14.94 -13.76 -16.54
N PRO A 171 14.75 -12.41 -16.42
CA PRO A 171 15.86 -11.47 -16.50
C PRO A 171 16.77 -11.53 -15.27
N GLU A 172 18.09 -11.55 -15.48
CA GLU A 172 19.11 -11.47 -14.44
C GLU A 172 19.68 -10.05 -14.29
N SER A 173 19.37 -9.17 -15.25
CA SER A 173 19.83 -7.76 -15.28
C SER A 173 18.77 -6.85 -15.87
N TRP A 174 18.97 -5.51 -15.72
CA TRP A 174 18.17 -4.52 -16.43
C TRP A 174 18.26 -4.65 -17.94
N ASP A 175 19.43 -4.98 -18.45
CA ASP A 175 19.64 -5.11 -19.89
C ASP A 175 18.90 -6.33 -20.44
N ASP A 176 18.76 -7.42 -19.66
CA ASP A 176 17.88 -8.53 -20.01
C ASP A 176 16.42 -8.12 -20.07
N ILE A 177 15.96 -7.29 -19.10
CA ILE A 177 14.60 -6.72 -19.16
C ILE A 177 14.40 -6.01 -20.50
N MET A 178 15.31 -5.14 -20.90
CA MET A 178 15.21 -4.40 -22.15
C MET A 178 15.28 -5.32 -23.38
N ALA A 179 16.07 -6.39 -23.34
CA ALA A 179 16.17 -7.37 -24.42
C ALA A 179 14.91 -8.24 -24.56
N LEU A 180 14.19 -8.51 -23.47
CA LEU A 180 12.93 -9.26 -23.46
C LEU A 180 11.76 -8.47 -24.05
N VAL A 181 11.76 -7.14 -23.95
CA VAL A 181 10.67 -6.29 -24.42
C VAL A 181 10.28 -6.56 -25.88
N PRO A 182 11.17 -6.51 -26.88
CA PRO A 182 10.80 -6.78 -28.28
C PRO A 182 10.39 -8.25 -28.50
N ARG A 183 10.90 -9.19 -27.68
CA ARG A 183 10.57 -10.61 -27.79
C ARG A 183 9.09 -10.84 -27.45
N PHE A 184 8.60 -10.31 -26.33
CA PHE A 184 7.19 -10.42 -25.95
C PHE A 184 6.27 -9.65 -26.90
N ASN A 185 6.66 -8.44 -27.30
CA ASN A 185 5.88 -7.63 -28.24
C ASN A 185 5.70 -8.32 -29.60
N ALA A 186 6.70 -9.06 -30.09
CA ALA A 186 6.60 -9.83 -31.33
C ALA A 186 5.53 -10.94 -31.26
N GLU A 187 5.27 -11.49 -30.06
CA GLU A 187 4.24 -12.50 -29.81
C GLU A 187 2.88 -11.89 -29.42
N GLY A 188 2.75 -10.54 -29.46
CA GLY A 188 1.54 -9.84 -29.07
C GLY A 188 1.24 -9.89 -27.56
N ILE A 189 2.27 -10.16 -26.73
CA ILE A 189 2.18 -10.21 -25.28
C ILE A 189 2.79 -8.93 -24.72
N ALA A 190 2.13 -8.28 -23.76
CA ALA A 190 2.72 -7.14 -23.09
C ALA A 190 3.93 -7.59 -22.24
N PRO A 191 5.11 -6.94 -22.34
CA PRO A 191 6.24 -7.28 -21.49
C PRO A 191 5.88 -7.14 -20.01
N PHE A 192 5.28 -6.00 -19.62
CA PHE A 192 4.83 -5.76 -18.25
C PHE A 192 3.37 -5.36 -18.18
N SER A 193 2.66 -5.89 -17.19
CA SER A 193 1.42 -5.28 -16.71
C SER A 193 1.75 -4.08 -15.82
N LEU A 194 0.85 -3.11 -15.77
CA LEU A 194 1.03 -1.92 -14.93
C LEU A 194 -0.34 -1.29 -14.59
N GLY A 195 -0.64 -1.15 -13.30
CA GLY A 195 -1.82 -0.45 -12.78
C GLY A 195 -1.65 1.07 -12.79
N GLY A 196 -1.28 1.65 -13.94
CA GLY A 196 -0.80 3.03 -14.04
C GLY A 196 -1.80 4.13 -13.64
N GLN A 197 -3.10 3.83 -13.61
CA GLN A 197 -4.11 4.74 -13.08
C GLN A 197 -3.91 5.02 -11.59
N SER A 198 -3.49 4.01 -10.83
CA SER A 198 -3.24 4.12 -9.39
C SER A 198 -1.95 4.86 -9.04
N ARG A 199 -1.12 5.19 -10.01
CA ARG A 199 0.13 5.98 -9.94
C ARG A 199 1.23 5.37 -9.06
N TRP A 200 0.92 4.86 -7.86
CA TRP A 200 1.89 4.24 -6.95
C TRP A 200 2.54 2.97 -7.52
N THR A 201 1.90 2.26 -8.43
CA THR A 201 2.51 1.13 -9.15
C THR A 201 3.64 1.58 -10.08
N ASN A 202 3.52 2.78 -10.66
CA ASN A 202 4.57 3.38 -11.48
C ASN A 202 5.80 3.75 -10.63
N MET A 203 5.57 4.14 -9.37
CA MET A 203 6.61 4.57 -8.43
C MET A 203 7.58 3.43 -8.12
N MET A 204 7.12 2.19 -8.02
CA MET A 204 7.92 1.01 -7.72
C MET A 204 9.12 0.85 -8.66
N TRP A 205 8.97 1.24 -9.92
CA TRP A 205 10.05 1.23 -10.91
C TRP A 205 11.14 2.24 -10.58
N LEU A 206 10.76 3.44 -10.15
CA LEU A 206 11.73 4.46 -9.75
C LEU A 206 12.43 4.10 -8.46
N GLU A 207 11.72 3.55 -7.50
CA GLU A 207 12.27 3.10 -6.22
C GLU A 207 13.43 2.13 -6.42
N PHE A 208 13.25 1.11 -7.27
CA PHE A 208 14.33 0.18 -7.59
C PHE A 208 15.43 0.79 -8.45
N LEU A 209 15.09 1.57 -9.47
CA LEU A 209 16.11 2.12 -10.36
C LEU A 209 16.98 3.16 -9.65
N PHE A 210 16.44 3.95 -8.72
CA PHE A 210 17.25 4.84 -7.88
C PHE A 210 18.23 4.05 -7.04
N ASP A 211 17.77 3.00 -6.35
CA ASP A 211 18.62 2.14 -5.55
C ASP A 211 19.67 1.45 -6.43
N ARG A 212 19.25 0.75 -7.47
CA ARG A 212 20.16 -0.05 -8.31
C ARG A 212 21.23 0.78 -9.03
N ILE A 213 20.89 2.00 -9.46
CA ILE A 213 21.83 2.90 -10.20
C ILE A 213 22.70 3.68 -9.25
N GLY A 214 22.12 4.35 -8.26
CA GLY A 214 22.83 5.30 -7.41
C GLY A 214 23.13 4.84 -5.99
N GLY A 215 22.51 3.75 -5.55
CA GLY A 215 22.50 3.33 -4.16
C GLY A 215 21.38 4.01 -3.35
N PRO A 216 21.14 3.54 -2.12
CA PRO A 216 20.10 4.06 -1.25
C PRO A 216 20.29 5.53 -0.88
N GLU A 217 21.52 6.04 -0.94
CA GLU A 217 21.90 7.41 -0.58
C GLU A 217 21.20 8.44 -1.47
N VAL A 218 20.88 8.10 -2.74
CA VAL A 218 20.22 9.03 -3.67
C VAL A 218 18.83 9.41 -3.18
N PHE A 219 18.06 8.44 -2.68
CA PHE A 219 16.75 8.74 -2.11
C PHE A 219 16.84 9.23 -0.66
N GLN A 220 17.86 8.81 0.09
CA GLN A 220 18.11 9.32 1.43
C GLN A 220 18.32 10.83 1.44
N ALA A 221 19.07 11.37 0.47
CA ALA A 221 19.23 12.82 0.30
C ALA A 221 17.89 13.54 0.07
N VAL A 222 16.93 12.90 -0.61
CA VAL A 222 15.57 13.43 -0.77
C VAL A 222 14.84 13.45 0.56
N ILE A 223 14.89 12.36 1.35
CA ILE A 223 14.27 12.26 2.68
C ILE A 223 14.83 13.33 3.63
N GLU A 224 16.12 13.56 3.58
CA GLU A 224 16.81 14.59 4.40
C GLU A 224 16.55 16.02 3.91
N GLY A 225 15.84 16.18 2.80
CA GLY A 225 15.47 17.49 2.25
C GLY A 225 16.67 18.23 1.64
N GLU A 226 17.69 17.52 1.18
CA GLU A 226 18.87 18.13 0.57
C GLU A 226 18.48 18.91 -0.70
N LYS A 227 19.06 20.09 -0.81
CA LYS A 227 18.79 20.96 -1.96
C LYS A 227 19.14 20.27 -3.28
N ASP A 228 18.21 20.31 -4.22
CA ASP A 228 18.37 19.75 -5.57
C ASP A 228 18.64 18.23 -5.63
N ALA A 229 18.31 17.46 -4.56
CA ALA A 229 18.56 16.02 -4.50
C ALA A 229 17.92 15.26 -5.68
N TRP A 230 16.73 15.65 -6.14
CA TRP A 230 16.09 15.05 -7.32
C TRP A 230 16.86 15.30 -8.63
N SER A 231 17.78 16.26 -8.66
CA SER A 231 18.64 16.54 -9.80
C SER A 231 19.98 15.79 -9.76
N HIS A 232 20.17 14.88 -8.80
CA HIS A 232 21.37 14.02 -8.77
C HIS A 232 21.53 13.28 -10.10
N PRO A 233 22.75 13.15 -10.67
CA PRO A 233 22.96 12.49 -11.97
C PRO A 233 22.38 11.08 -12.04
N ASP A 234 22.49 10.29 -10.97
CA ASP A 234 21.95 8.93 -10.91
C ASP A 234 20.41 8.94 -10.86
N ALA A 235 19.80 9.93 -10.20
CA ALA A 235 18.34 10.13 -10.23
C ALA A 235 17.85 10.44 -11.65
N ILE A 236 18.51 11.36 -12.36
CA ILE A 236 18.18 11.67 -13.76
C ILE A 236 18.36 10.43 -14.66
N THR A 237 19.39 9.61 -14.40
CA THR A 237 19.60 8.36 -15.12
C THR A 237 18.47 7.37 -14.88
N ALA A 238 18.04 7.19 -13.63
CA ALA A 238 16.91 6.32 -13.28
C ALA A 238 15.59 6.77 -13.97
N LEU A 239 15.29 8.06 -13.90
CA LEU A 239 14.13 8.66 -14.60
C LEU A 239 14.18 8.44 -16.11
N THR A 240 15.38 8.51 -16.71
CA THR A 240 15.59 8.27 -18.13
C THR A 240 15.37 6.81 -18.49
N ARG A 241 15.89 5.86 -17.69
CA ARG A 241 15.70 4.41 -17.89
C ARG A 241 14.23 4.02 -17.89
N VAL A 242 13.43 4.61 -16.99
CA VAL A 242 11.97 4.39 -17.01
C VAL A 242 11.35 4.87 -18.32
N GLN A 243 11.70 6.09 -18.79
CA GLN A 243 11.17 6.58 -20.05
C GLN A 243 11.62 5.74 -21.25
N ASP A 244 12.81 5.19 -21.21
CA ASP A 244 13.31 4.32 -22.28
C ASP A 244 12.52 3.01 -22.33
N LEU A 245 12.16 2.44 -21.17
CA LEU A 245 11.27 1.27 -21.11
C LEU A 245 9.86 1.59 -21.65
N VAL A 246 9.30 2.75 -21.31
CA VAL A 246 8.00 3.20 -21.86
C VAL A 246 8.07 3.35 -23.38
N LYS A 247 9.12 4.02 -23.91
CA LYS A 247 9.32 4.24 -25.36
C LYS A 247 9.55 2.95 -26.14
N ALA A 248 10.08 1.92 -25.48
CA ALA A 248 10.28 0.59 -26.04
C ALA A 248 8.98 -0.25 -26.09
N ASP A 249 7.83 0.31 -25.72
CA ASP A 249 6.56 -0.44 -25.54
C ASP A 249 6.69 -1.52 -24.44
N GLY A 250 7.39 -1.23 -23.34
CA GLY A 250 7.63 -2.15 -22.23
C GLY A 250 6.38 -2.48 -21.40
N PHE A 251 5.35 -1.65 -21.47
CA PHE A 251 4.12 -1.83 -20.68
C PHE A 251 2.92 -2.14 -21.55
N ILE A 252 1.90 -2.76 -20.94
CA ILE A 252 0.61 -2.98 -21.61
C ILE A 252 0.06 -1.67 -22.18
N LYS A 253 -0.43 -1.69 -23.40
CA LYS A 253 -1.03 -0.50 -24.00
C LYS A 253 -2.23 -0.02 -23.23
N GLY A 254 -2.29 1.29 -22.94
CA GLY A 254 -3.33 1.89 -22.13
C GLY A 254 -3.16 1.66 -20.62
N PHE A 255 -1.97 1.33 -20.13
CA PHE A 255 -1.68 1.11 -18.71
C PHE A 255 -2.17 2.27 -17.81
N SER A 256 -2.19 3.50 -18.29
CA SER A 256 -2.68 4.66 -17.54
C SER A 256 -4.18 4.61 -17.20
N SER A 257 -4.91 3.64 -17.78
CA SER A 257 -6.33 3.37 -17.48
C SER A 257 -6.54 2.05 -16.75
N VAL A 258 -5.47 1.29 -16.50
CA VAL A 258 -5.53 0.06 -15.69
C VAL A 258 -5.41 0.45 -14.22
N THR A 259 -6.33 -0.04 -13.38
CA THR A 259 -6.32 0.23 -11.93
C THR A 259 -5.86 -0.97 -11.13
N ALA A 260 -5.01 -0.73 -10.13
CA ALA A 260 -4.60 -1.74 -9.16
C ALA A 260 -5.71 -2.04 -8.12
N ASP A 261 -6.58 -1.08 -7.82
CA ASP A 261 -7.67 -1.24 -6.83
C ASP A 261 -8.68 -2.35 -7.21
N SER A 262 -8.78 -2.70 -8.48
CA SER A 262 -9.62 -3.79 -8.98
C SER A 262 -8.83 -5.04 -9.39
N ASN A 263 -7.55 -5.13 -9.04
CA ASN A 263 -6.62 -6.20 -9.44
C ASN A 263 -6.51 -6.41 -10.96
N ALA A 264 -6.89 -5.40 -11.77
CA ALA A 264 -6.88 -5.51 -13.22
C ALA A 264 -5.47 -5.72 -13.80
N ASP A 265 -4.46 -5.13 -13.19
CA ASP A 265 -3.05 -5.33 -13.51
C ASP A 265 -2.58 -6.76 -13.21
N GLN A 266 -3.01 -7.34 -12.09
CA GLN A 266 -2.69 -8.72 -11.73
C GLN A 266 -3.38 -9.71 -12.67
N ALA A 267 -4.61 -9.42 -13.10
CA ALA A 267 -5.33 -10.24 -14.07
C ALA A 267 -4.61 -10.34 -15.41
N LEU A 268 -3.88 -9.32 -15.83
CA LEU A 268 -3.07 -9.38 -17.05
C LEU A 268 -1.94 -10.40 -16.94
N LEU A 269 -1.34 -10.58 -15.76
CA LEU A 269 -0.27 -11.56 -15.54
C LEU A 269 -0.80 -12.99 -15.53
N TYR A 270 -1.79 -13.32 -14.68
CA TYR A 270 -2.26 -14.70 -14.55
C TYR A 270 -3.06 -15.18 -15.77
N THR A 271 -3.59 -14.28 -16.60
CA THR A 271 -4.20 -14.62 -17.88
C THR A 271 -3.21 -14.71 -19.05
N GLY A 272 -1.92 -14.47 -18.82
CA GLY A 272 -0.86 -14.51 -19.84
C GLY A 272 -0.93 -13.39 -20.88
N ARG A 273 -1.66 -12.31 -20.59
CA ARG A 273 -1.70 -11.09 -21.43
C ARG A 273 -0.49 -10.19 -21.20
N ALA A 274 0.14 -10.31 -20.04
CA ALA A 274 1.44 -9.73 -19.74
C ALA A 274 2.39 -10.84 -19.27
N ALA A 275 3.67 -10.68 -19.57
CA ALA A 275 4.70 -11.66 -19.20
C ALA A 275 5.20 -11.45 -17.76
N MET A 276 5.31 -10.21 -17.33
CA MET A 276 5.88 -9.79 -16.05
C MET A 276 5.02 -8.73 -15.36
N MET A 277 5.23 -8.56 -14.04
CA MET A 277 4.62 -7.52 -13.21
C MET A 277 5.53 -7.16 -12.04
N LEU A 278 5.88 -5.89 -11.89
CA LEU A 278 6.54 -5.40 -10.68
C LEU A 278 5.46 -4.94 -9.68
N HIS A 279 5.36 -5.63 -8.55
CA HIS A 279 4.29 -5.35 -7.60
C HIS A 279 4.67 -5.78 -6.17
N GLY A 280 3.93 -5.31 -5.17
CA GLY A 280 4.15 -5.72 -3.79
C GLY A 280 3.82 -7.17 -3.52
N ALA A 281 4.47 -7.75 -2.52
CA ALA A 281 4.34 -9.15 -2.13
C ALA A 281 2.89 -9.58 -1.83
N TRP A 282 2.02 -8.66 -1.42
CA TRP A 282 0.58 -8.91 -1.21
C TRP A 282 -0.15 -9.46 -2.44
N SER A 283 0.38 -9.19 -3.65
CA SER A 283 -0.19 -9.70 -4.90
C SER A 283 -0.17 -11.23 -5.00
N TYR A 284 0.75 -11.90 -4.32
CA TYR A 284 0.81 -13.36 -4.33
C TYR A 284 -0.50 -13.99 -3.82
N GLY A 285 -1.02 -13.50 -2.68
CA GLY A 285 -2.28 -13.98 -2.12
C GLY A 285 -3.48 -13.71 -3.03
N ILE A 286 -3.49 -12.57 -3.71
CA ILE A 286 -4.54 -12.21 -4.67
C ILE A 286 -4.47 -13.13 -5.90
N GLN A 287 -3.28 -13.35 -6.47
CA GLN A 287 -3.09 -14.26 -7.60
C GLN A 287 -3.42 -15.71 -7.24
N LYS A 288 -3.15 -16.14 -5.99
CA LYS A 288 -3.55 -17.46 -5.46
C LYS A 288 -5.08 -17.58 -5.35
N ALA A 289 -5.78 -16.52 -4.99
CA ALA A 289 -7.23 -16.52 -4.82
C ALA A 289 -8.00 -16.33 -6.14
N GLU A 290 -7.51 -15.48 -7.04
CA GLU A 290 -8.23 -15.07 -8.26
C GLU A 290 -7.69 -15.73 -9.55
N GLY A 291 -6.44 -16.18 -9.55
CA GLY A 291 -5.76 -16.74 -10.73
C GLY A 291 -6.08 -18.22 -11.06
N GLY A 292 -7.09 -18.83 -10.42
CA GLY A 292 -7.41 -20.22 -10.63
C GLY A 292 -6.26 -21.15 -10.19
N ASP A 293 -5.69 -21.90 -11.12
CA ASP A 293 -4.56 -22.80 -10.86
C ASP A 293 -3.18 -22.13 -11.04
N PHE A 294 -3.12 -20.85 -11.36
CA PHE A 294 -1.89 -20.15 -11.75
C PHE A 294 -0.77 -20.28 -10.72
N VAL A 295 -1.08 -20.15 -9.44
CA VAL A 295 -0.10 -20.32 -8.35
C VAL A 295 0.10 -21.81 -8.04
N SER A 296 -0.97 -22.58 -7.86
CA SER A 296 -0.89 -23.98 -7.43
C SER A 296 -0.25 -24.92 -8.47
N SER A 297 -0.32 -24.60 -9.76
CA SER A 297 0.33 -25.34 -10.85
C SER A 297 1.79 -24.91 -11.10
N GLY A 298 2.33 -23.97 -10.29
CA GLY A 298 3.71 -23.49 -10.42
C GLY A 298 3.97 -22.54 -11.60
N LYS A 299 2.91 -21.98 -12.24
CA LYS A 299 3.05 -21.05 -13.36
C LYS A 299 3.53 -19.66 -12.93
N LEU A 300 3.30 -19.29 -11.67
CA LEU A 300 3.80 -18.04 -11.11
C LEU A 300 5.29 -18.17 -10.76
N GLY A 301 6.12 -17.33 -11.40
CA GLY A 301 7.51 -17.09 -11.02
C GLY A 301 7.65 -15.78 -10.26
N PHE A 302 8.70 -15.66 -9.45
CA PHE A 302 8.97 -14.46 -8.64
C PHE A 302 10.46 -14.35 -8.33
N MET A 303 10.94 -13.12 -8.23
CA MET A 303 12.34 -12.80 -7.92
C MET A 303 12.46 -11.38 -7.37
N ASN A 304 13.61 -11.06 -6.75
CA ASN A 304 13.93 -9.66 -6.45
C ASN A 304 14.18 -8.89 -7.76
N PHE A 305 14.06 -7.56 -7.71
CA PHE A 305 14.36 -6.72 -8.88
C PHE A 305 15.85 -6.87 -9.25
N PRO A 306 16.18 -7.13 -10.53
CA PRO A 306 17.56 -7.40 -10.94
C PRO A 306 18.47 -6.18 -10.83
N PRO A 307 19.81 -6.39 -10.85
CA PRO A 307 20.78 -5.31 -10.87
C PRO A 307 20.73 -4.53 -12.18
N VAL A 308 21.26 -3.30 -12.11
CA VAL A 308 21.59 -2.48 -13.29
C VAL A 308 23.10 -2.54 -13.49
N GLU A 309 23.56 -2.81 -14.70
CA GLU A 309 24.99 -2.89 -15.00
C GLU A 309 25.69 -1.54 -14.72
N GLY A 310 26.80 -1.62 -13.99
CA GLY A 310 27.54 -0.42 -13.53
C GLY A 310 26.86 0.36 -12.41
N GLY A 311 25.74 -0.13 -11.89
CA GLY A 311 25.03 0.48 -10.77
C GLY A 311 25.76 0.29 -9.43
N LYS A 312 25.43 1.12 -8.45
CA LYS A 312 26.09 1.20 -7.13
C LYS A 312 25.32 0.46 -6.03
N GLY A 313 24.01 0.25 -6.23
CA GLY A 313 23.13 -0.37 -5.24
C GLY A 313 23.34 -1.87 -5.11
N ASP A 314 23.18 -2.39 -3.91
CA ASP A 314 23.24 -3.83 -3.66
C ASP A 314 22.02 -4.53 -4.26
N PRO A 315 22.16 -5.56 -5.11
CA PRO A 315 21.00 -6.29 -5.67
C PRO A 315 20.11 -6.94 -4.61
N GLY A 316 20.62 -7.17 -3.40
CA GLY A 316 19.84 -7.67 -2.26
C GLY A 316 18.98 -6.62 -1.55
N ASN A 317 19.15 -5.33 -1.85
CA ASN A 317 18.33 -4.29 -1.25
C ASN A 317 16.85 -4.47 -1.59
N GLY A 318 16.00 -4.14 -0.61
CA GLY A 318 14.54 -4.21 -0.72
C GLY A 318 13.90 -2.83 -0.69
N VAL A 319 12.73 -2.76 -1.33
CA VAL A 319 11.84 -1.60 -1.30
C VAL A 319 10.44 -2.10 -1.00
N GLY A 320 9.63 -1.32 -0.29
CA GLY A 320 8.25 -1.66 0.02
C GLY A 320 7.81 -1.18 1.40
N ASN A 321 6.85 -1.85 2.01
CA ASN A 321 6.39 -1.49 3.33
C ASN A 321 6.93 -2.48 4.39
N PRO A 322 7.62 -1.99 5.43
CA PRO A 322 8.20 -2.86 6.48
C PRO A 322 7.12 -3.47 7.39
N ALA A 323 5.93 -2.89 7.42
CA ALA A 323 4.73 -3.36 8.11
C ALA A 323 3.52 -2.58 7.61
N GLN A 324 2.32 -2.93 8.10
CA GLN A 324 1.20 -2.01 8.25
C GLN A 324 1.10 -1.57 9.70
N TYR A 325 0.30 -0.54 9.96
CA TYR A 325 0.31 0.17 11.23
C TYR A 325 -1.08 0.51 11.70
N LEU A 326 -1.32 0.39 13.00
CA LEU A 326 -2.55 0.81 13.66
C LEU A 326 -2.25 1.95 14.61
N SER A 327 -2.79 3.13 14.34
CA SER A 327 -2.74 4.28 15.24
C SER A 327 -4.06 4.44 15.98
N VAL A 328 -4.02 5.09 17.14
CA VAL A 328 -5.22 5.44 17.92
C VAL A 328 -5.52 6.91 17.72
N SER A 329 -6.75 7.26 17.36
CA SER A 329 -7.16 8.66 17.22
C SER A 329 -7.04 9.41 18.55
N SER A 330 -6.39 10.56 18.54
CA SER A 330 -6.29 11.43 19.73
C SER A 330 -7.66 11.91 20.19
N ARG A 331 -8.66 11.99 19.29
CA ARG A 331 -10.02 12.44 19.54
C ARG A 331 -10.95 11.36 20.09
N ALA A 332 -10.54 10.11 20.08
CA ALA A 332 -11.31 9.01 20.65
C ALA A 332 -11.48 9.19 22.17
N SER A 333 -12.59 8.74 22.72
CA SER A 333 -12.83 8.73 24.15
C SER A 333 -11.86 7.82 24.89
N ALA A 334 -11.72 7.98 26.19
CA ALA A 334 -10.85 7.11 27.01
C ALA A 334 -11.25 5.62 26.91
N GLU A 335 -12.55 5.35 26.82
CA GLU A 335 -13.08 4.00 26.66
C GLU A 335 -12.73 3.40 25.29
N GLU A 336 -12.95 4.15 24.20
CA GLU A 336 -12.60 3.72 22.83
C GLU A 336 -11.07 3.48 22.69
N LYS A 337 -10.25 4.36 23.28
CA LYS A 337 -8.78 4.20 23.31
C LYS A 337 -8.36 2.94 24.06
N LYS A 338 -9.06 2.63 25.17
CA LYS A 338 -8.82 1.39 25.91
C LYS A 338 -9.14 0.18 25.05
N ILE A 339 -10.30 0.15 24.39
CA ILE A 339 -10.70 -0.96 23.51
C ILE A 339 -9.66 -1.15 22.39
N ALA A 340 -9.19 -0.04 21.76
CA ALA A 340 -8.15 -0.12 20.74
C ALA A 340 -6.86 -0.75 21.25
N LYS A 341 -6.40 -0.37 22.44
CA LYS A 341 -5.19 -0.92 23.07
C LYS A 341 -5.37 -2.38 23.51
N ASP A 342 -6.54 -2.75 24.02
CA ASP A 342 -6.88 -4.14 24.33
C ASP A 342 -6.86 -5.00 23.04
N PHE A 343 -7.36 -4.48 21.92
CA PHE A 343 -7.28 -5.15 20.61
C PHE A 343 -5.82 -5.30 20.15
N PHE A 344 -4.97 -4.29 20.33
CA PHE A 344 -3.54 -4.40 20.01
C PHE A 344 -2.85 -5.51 20.82
N ALA A 345 -3.20 -5.63 22.09
CA ALA A 345 -2.61 -6.65 22.96
C ALA A 345 -3.10 -8.06 22.65
N THR A 346 -4.40 -8.24 22.42
CA THR A 346 -5.05 -9.56 22.44
C THR A 346 -5.75 -9.95 21.13
N GLY A 347 -5.92 -9.04 20.17
CA GLY A 347 -6.59 -9.27 18.89
C GLY A 347 -5.64 -9.30 17.69
N VAL A 348 -4.56 -8.50 17.71
CA VAL A 348 -3.64 -8.33 16.57
C VAL A 348 -2.52 -9.37 16.64
N LEU A 349 -2.21 -9.98 15.48
CA LEU A 349 -1.14 -10.97 15.29
C LEU A 349 -1.20 -12.14 16.30
N GLN A 350 -2.40 -12.61 16.61
CA GLN A 350 -2.60 -13.85 17.35
C GLN A 350 -2.31 -15.07 16.46
N ASP A 351 -2.14 -16.24 17.03
CA ASP A 351 -1.67 -17.44 16.31
C ASP A 351 -2.55 -17.79 15.10
N ASP A 352 -3.88 -17.69 15.23
CA ASP A 352 -4.82 -17.96 14.14
C ASP A 352 -4.73 -16.92 13.02
N GLU A 353 -4.53 -15.65 13.34
CA GLU A 353 -4.35 -14.57 12.37
C GLU A 353 -3.01 -14.74 11.64
N VAL A 354 -1.92 -14.98 12.38
CA VAL A 354 -0.58 -15.25 11.84
C VAL A 354 -0.62 -16.40 10.86
N LYS A 355 -1.30 -17.50 11.23
CA LYS A 355 -1.46 -18.64 10.32
C LYS A 355 -2.17 -18.26 9.02
N LYS A 356 -3.26 -17.49 9.09
CA LYS A 356 -4.00 -17.03 7.91
C LYS A 356 -3.15 -16.12 7.01
N TRP A 357 -2.31 -15.24 7.59
CA TRP A 357 -1.37 -14.44 6.80
C TRP A 357 -0.38 -15.34 6.05
N ILE A 358 0.19 -16.35 6.71
CA ILE A 358 1.13 -17.30 6.11
C ILE A 358 0.44 -18.13 5.01
N ASP A 359 -0.77 -18.63 5.25
CA ASP A 359 -1.56 -19.37 4.27
C ASP A 359 -1.87 -18.55 3.00
N ASN A 360 -1.94 -17.22 3.14
CA ASN A 360 -2.10 -16.26 2.04
C ASN A 360 -0.76 -15.86 1.38
N GLY A 361 0.36 -16.46 1.78
CA GLY A 361 1.68 -16.15 1.22
C GLY A 361 2.28 -14.84 1.74
N SER A 362 1.96 -14.44 2.95
CA SER A 362 2.48 -13.23 3.59
C SER A 362 3.39 -13.56 4.77
N VAL A 363 4.44 -12.77 4.97
CA VAL A 363 5.39 -12.90 6.09
C VAL A 363 4.95 -11.96 7.22
N PRO A 364 4.34 -12.47 8.30
CA PRO A 364 3.89 -11.63 9.41
C PRO A 364 5.05 -10.92 10.10
N VAL A 365 4.81 -9.70 10.60
CA VAL A 365 5.79 -8.94 11.39
C VAL A 365 5.95 -9.47 12.81
N ARG A 366 5.64 -10.74 13.04
CA ARG A 366 5.75 -11.45 14.31
C ARG A 366 6.97 -12.38 14.32
N LEU A 367 7.77 -12.31 15.36
CA LEU A 367 8.91 -13.19 15.60
C LEU A 367 8.48 -14.63 15.83
N GLY A 368 9.36 -15.59 15.52
CA GLY A 368 9.16 -17.02 15.78
C GLY A 368 8.25 -17.73 14.79
N THR A 369 8.06 -17.14 13.60
CA THR A 369 7.21 -17.70 12.52
C THR A 369 7.97 -18.57 11.52
N GLU A 370 9.30 -18.65 11.58
CA GLU A 370 10.18 -19.27 10.58
C GLU A 370 9.79 -20.72 10.28
N LYS A 371 9.42 -21.51 11.29
CA LYS A 371 8.96 -22.89 11.09
C LYS A 371 7.63 -22.97 10.36
N LEU A 372 6.73 -22.04 10.62
CA LEU A 372 5.43 -21.97 9.94
C LEU A 372 5.61 -21.56 8.48
N LEU A 373 6.50 -20.58 8.21
CA LEU A 373 6.86 -20.16 6.86
C LEU A 373 7.41 -21.33 6.04
N ALA A 374 8.35 -22.09 6.61
CA ALA A 374 8.98 -23.24 5.96
C ALA A 374 8.02 -24.43 5.72
N ALA A 375 6.96 -24.55 6.51
CA ALA A 375 5.97 -25.63 6.39
C ALA A 375 4.77 -25.27 5.47
N SER A 376 4.71 -24.05 4.95
CA SER A 376 3.61 -23.56 4.12
C SER A 376 3.73 -24.11 2.69
N ASP A 377 2.58 -24.30 2.01
CA ASP A 377 2.53 -24.57 0.57
C ASP A 377 3.11 -23.44 -0.28
N SER A 378 3.30 -22.26 0.30
CA SER A 378 3.88 -21.06 -0.32
C SER A 378 5.34 -20.83 0.14
N ALA A 379 6.03 -21.85 0.68
CA ALA A 379 7.34 -21.72 1.34
C ALA A 379 8.39 -21.00 0.49
N ASP A 380 8.49 -21.29 -0.80
CA ASP A 380 9.48 -20.66 -1.70
C ASP A 380 9.26 -19.14 -1.79
N PHE A 381 8.01 -18.71 -1.94
CA PHE A 381 7.68 -17.28 -1.98
C PHE A 381 7.90 -16.59 -0.63
N LEU A 382 7.50 -17.25 0.45
CA LEU A 382 7.70 -16.76 1.80
C LEU A 382 9.18 -16.63 2.16
N GLN A 383 10.03 -17.57 1.72
CA GLN A 383 11.48 -17.52 1.90
C GLN A 383 12.10 -16.35 1.12
N LEU A 384 11.67 -16.09 -0.14
CA LEU A 384 12.11 -14.93 -0.89
C LEU A 384 11.78 -13.63 -0.16
N THR A 385 10.51 -13.45 0.23
CA THR A 385 10.04 -12.22 0.86
C THR A 385 10.64 -12.00 2.24
N TYR A 386 10.77 -13.07 3.04
CA TYR A 386 11.48 -13.04 4.31
C TYR A 386 12.97 -12.70 4.12
N GLY A 387 13.60 -13.30 3.10
CA GLY A 387 15.00 -13.03 2.77
C GLY A 387 15.25 -11.58 2.37
N ILE A 388 14.37 -10.99 1.54
CA ILE A 388 14.46 -9.56 1.18
C ILE A 388 14.30 -8.70 2.44
N ALA A 389 13.34 -9.01 3.33
CA ALA A 389 13.09 -8.22 4.52
C ALA A 389 14.20 -8.31 5.58
N SER A 390 14.82 -9.51 5.75
CA SER A 390 15.77 -9.78 6.83
C SER A 390 17.23 -9.63 6.44
N ASN A 391 17.58 -9.83 5.15
CA ASN A 391 18.97 -9.86 4.68
C ASN A 391 19.36 -8.63 3.85
N ALA A 392 18.42 -7.79 3.47
CA ALA A 392 18.70 -6.55 2.76
C ALA A 392 19.62 -5.66 3.61
N LYS A 393 20.69 -5.14 3.01
CA LYS A 393 21.52 -4.10 3.66
C LYS A 393 20.71 -2.84 3.91
N THR A 394 19.78 -2.55 2.98
CA THR A 394 18.84 -1.44 3.07
C THR A 394 17.46 -1.89 2.62
N PHE A 395 16.45 -1.61 3.44
CA PHE A 395 15.04 -1.75 3.08
C PHE A 395 14.40 -0.37 3.11
N VAL A 396 14.08 0.16 1.94
CA VAL A 396 13.52 1.51 1.79
C VAL A 396 12.00 1.43 1.82
N GLN A 397 11.37 2.25 2.67
CA GLN A 397 9.92 2.37 2.66
C GLN A 397 9.44 2.99 1.35
N SER A 398 8.29 2.50 0.81
CA SER A 398 7.64 3.09 -0.37
C SER A 398 7.52 4.61 -0.25
N TRP A 399 7.95 5.31 -1.28
CA TRP A 399 8.22 6.75 -1.24
C TRP A 399 6.99 7.60 -0.95
N ASP A 400 5.81 7.20 -1.44
CA ASP A 400 4.55 7.90 -1.15
C ASP A 400 4.14 7.80 0.33
N GLN A 401 4.75 6.87 1.08
CA GLN A 401 4.55 6.71 2.52
C GLN A 401 5.69 7.35 3.34
N ALA A 402 6.90 7.33 2.79
CA ALA A 402 8.08 7.90 3.44
C ALA A 402 8.09 9.43 3.40
N LEU A 403 7.60 10.03 2.32
CA LEU A 403 7.57 11.48 2.13
C LEU A 403 6.39 12.15 2.85
N SER A 404 6.46 13.47 3.03
CA SER A 404 5.33 14.28 3.50
C SER A 404 4.16 14.15 2.51
N PRO A 405 2.89 14.32 2.96
CA PRO A 405 1.73 14.21 2.08
C PRO A 405 1.78 15.12 0.84
N THR A 406 2.34 16.32 0.97
CA THR A 406 2.49 17.26 -0.14
C THR A 406 3.54 16.79 -1.16
N ALA A 407 4.69 16.34 -0.67
CA ALA A 407 5.75 15.81 -1.53
C ALA A 407 5.31 14.50 -2.21
N ALA A 408 4.62 13.61 -1.49
CA ALA A 408 4.09 12.35 -2.01
C ALA A 408 3.07 12.57 -3.14
N GLU A 409 2.11 13.49 -2.97
CA GLU A 409 1.12 13.76 -4.02
C GLU A 409 1.78 14.42 -5.25
N THR A 410 2.73 15.34 -5.03
CA THR A 410 3.52 15.93 -6.12
C THR A 410 4.33 14.87 -6.86
N LEU A 411 4.92 13.91 -6.13
CA LEU A 411 5.64 12.77 -6.69
C LEU A 411 4.73 11.94 -7.59
N LEU A 412 3.59 11.48 -7.08
CA LEU A 412 2.65 10.63 -7.81
C LEU A 412 2.12 11.31 -9.08
N ASP A 413 1.82 12.61 -9.03
CA ASP A 413 1.40 13.37 -10.21
C ASP A 413 2.50 13.48 -11.26
N ASN A 414 3.74 13.70 -10.84
CA ASN A 414 4.87 13.81 -11.77
C ASN A 414 5.30 12.45 -12.32
N ILE A 415 5.18 11.37 -11.54
CA ILE A 415 5.40 10.00 -12.03
C ILE A 415 4.41 9.65 -13.14
N ALA A 416 3.12 9.93 -12.96
CA ALA A 416 2.14 9.70 -14.02
C ALA A 416 2.50 10.44 -15.31
N LYS A 417 2.91 11.72 -15.22
CA LYS A 417 3.37 12.52 -16.35
C LYS A 417 4.66 11.99 -16.99
N LEU A 418 5.59 11.47 -16.18
CA LEU A 418 6.85 10.87 -16.65
C LEU A 418 6.57 9.62 -17.49
N PHE A 419 5.70 8.72 -17.01
CA PHE A 419 5.30 7.51 -17.73
C PHE A 419 4.44 7.81 -18.98
N GLN A 420 3.69 8.90 -19.00
CA GLN A 420 2.99 9.39 -20.17
C GLN A 420 3.91 10.13 -21.16
N LEU A 421 5.20 10.24 -20.89
CA LEU A 421 6.20 10.99 -21.68
C LEU A 421 5.84 12.47 -21.86
N SER A 422 5.00 13.03 -21.00
CA SER A 422 4.52 14.42 -21.08
C SER A 422 5.46 15.42 -20.40
N ILE A 423 6.39 14.94 -19.56
CA ILE A 423 7.49 15.72 -18.97
C ILE A 423 8.83 14.99 -19.15
N SER A 424 9.91 15.74 -19.22
CA SER A 424 11.26 15.18 -19.23
C SER A 424 11.74 14.80 -17.82
N PRO A 425 12.78 13.92 -17.67
CA PRO A 425 13.45 13.67 -16.40
C PRO A 425 13.89 14.94 -15.67
N LYS A 426 14.44 15.94 -16.39
CA LYS A 426 14.83 17.23 -15.82
C LYS A 426 13.64 18.03 -15.30
N GLN A 427 12.54 18.04 -16.03
CA GLN A 427 11.31 18.72 -15.59
C GLN A 427 10.74 18.04 -14.35
N PHE A 428 10.73 16.70 -14.30
CA PHE A 428 10.36 15.95 -13.10
C PHE A 428 11.20 16.39 -11.90
N ALA A 429 12.53 16.37 -12.01
CA ALA A 429 13.44 16.77 -10.94
C ALA A 429 13.19 18.23 -10.48
N THR A 430 13.00 19.16 -11.42
CA THR A 430 12.67 20.56 -11.10
C THR A 430 11.39 20.69 -10.29
N ASN A 431 10.34 19.96 -10.69
CA ASN A 431 9.04 20.00 -10.02
C ASN A 431 9.14 19.45 -8.58
N LEU A 432 9.88 18.36 -8.40
CA LEU A 432 10.04 17.71 -7.09
C LEU A 432 10.97 18.51 -6.16
N ASN A 433 12.03 19.13 -6.68
CA ASN A 433 12.90 20.00 -5.89
C ASN A 433 12.15 21.24 -5.36
N ALA A 434 11.09 21.68 -6.01
CA ALA A 434 10.26 22.79 -5.53
C ALA A 434 9.48 22.46 -4.24
N VAL A 435 9.32 21.19 -3.91
CA VAL A 435 8.60 20.69 -2.71
C VAL A 435 9.49 19.90 -1.76
N ILE A 436 10.80 19.80 -2.03
CA ILE A 436 11.74 19.08 -1.18
C ILE A 436 11.81 19.73 0.20
N GLY A 437 11.79 18.93 1.27
CA GLY A 437 11.83 19.41 2.65
C GLY A 437 10.55 20.13 3.12
N LYS A 438 9.42 19.97 2.40
CA LYS A 438 8.13 20.60 2.76
C LYS A 438 7.14 19.55 3.24
#